data_97b79cb7f3dfd24ce803e2b0d5d1bae9
#
_entry.id   97b79cb7f3dfd24ce803e2b0d5d1bae9
#
_cell.length_a   1.000
_cell.length_b   1.000
_cell.length_c   1.000
_cell.angle_alpha   90.00
_cell.angle_beta   90.00
_cell.angle_gamma   90.00
#
_symmetry.space_group_name_H-M   'P 1'
#
loop_
_entity.id
_entity.type
_entity.pdbx_description
1 polymer ?
#
loop_
_entity_poly.entity_id
_entity_poly.type
_entity_poly.pdbx_seq_one_letter_code
_entity_poly.pdbx_strand_id
1 'polypeptide(L)'
;MKVAFLVNDLQLSGGIGVVVQHALQLVRHHGFEVALVLVREQDDPHWAYDPLEDLRILSLPQACEQRYDVAVATWWETTFSLFDVPAERYAYFVQSLEDRFYEPDAAERLGAGLTIDLPVAFITEASWIAQTLRDLRPDALCMIVRNGIDKDVFAIAERVEVRLQSAPLRVLVEGNPRSWFKHVHDAIDAVGAMREPHHLTVVCGDRVGLGDVRADAVVGPLAPAEMAALYGDSDVLLKLSSVEGMFGPPLEAFHRGATCVTTAVTGNDEYIEHGWNALICDWDDRHGTARALDLLARDRALLHFLRANAADTARGWPDWRQQGGLMALALRRIRDAAPPDGVAAARALTSDLSAGMRLYASHMQQRNEFAHQAHVVSRLRNHPLMVRARRVRDRRWARALTWPLRRLAPGMLRRLLGP
;
A
#
# COMPACT_ATOMS: atom_id res chain seq x y z
N MET A 1 -27.23 -6.21 -13.60
CA MET A 1 -25.99 -5.79 -14.25
C MET A 1 -24.88 -6.69 -13.76
N LYS A 2 -24.11 -7.26 -14.68
CA LYS A 2 -23.05 -8.22 -14.37
C LYS A 2 -21.67 -7.55 -14.46
N VAL A 3 -20.88 -7.59 -13.38
CA VAL A 3 -19.61 -6.89 -13.27
C VAL A 3 -18.51 -7.85 -12.83
N ALA A 4 -17.34 -7.73 -13.45
CA ALA A 4 -16.12 -8.42 -13.02
C ALA A 4 -15.13 -7.40 -12.46
N PHE A 5 -14.68 -7.59 -11.20
CA PHE A 5 -13.54 -6.88 -10.64
C PHE A 5 -12.31 -7.79 -10.71
N LEU A 6 -11.29 -7.38 -11.45
CA LEU A 6 -10.04 -8.11 -11.56
C LEU A 6 -9.13 -7.70 -10.40
N VAL A 7 -8.73 -8.65 -9.59
CA VAL A 7 -7.78 -8.48 -8.47
C VAL A 7 -6.59 -9.41 -8.66
N ASN A 8 -5.42 -9.05 -8.16
CA ASN A 8 -4.26 -9.94 -8.23
C ASN A 8 -4.51 -11.22 -7.44
N ASP A 9 -4.93 -11.07 -6.20
CA ASP A 9 -5.22 -12.10 -5.22
C ASP A 9 -6.14 -11.52 -4.13
N LEU A 10 -6.48 -12.30 -3.11
CA LEU A 10 -7.26 -11.88 -1.94
C LEU A 10 -6.39 -11.78 -0.68
N GLN A 11 -5.09 -11.49 -0.82
CA GLN A 11 -4.25 -11.21 0.34
C GLN A 11 -4.67 -9.92 1.03
N LEU A 12 -4.52 -9.91 2.35
CA LEU A 12 -4.93 -8.79 3.18
C LEU A 12 -4.18 -7.51 2.80
N SER A 13 -4.91 -6.55 2.24
CA SER A 13 -4.43 -5.20 1.96
C SER A 13 -5.58 -4.20 1.99
N GLY A 14 -5.28 -2.92 2.22
CA GLY A 14 -6.30 -1.87 2.21
C GLY A 14 -7.02 -1.77 0.86
N GLY A 15 -6.28 -1.86 -0.24
CA GLY A 15 -6.86 -1.77 -1.59
C GLY A 15 -7.81 -2.93 -1.92
N ILE A 16 -7.46 -4.16 -1.56
CA ILE A 16 -8.37 -5.32 -1.74
C ILE A 16 -9.61 -5.16 -0.85
N GLY A 17 -9.46 -4.69 0.40
CA GLY A 17 -10.59 -4.42 1.29
C GLY A 17 -11.60 -3.44 0.67
N VAL A 18 -11.13 -2.38 0.04
CA VAL A 18 -11.98 -1.40 -0.68
C VAL A 18 -12.76 -2.06 -1.80
N VAL A 19 -12.11 -2.90 -2.63
CA VAL A 19 -12.77 -3.61 -3.73
C VAL A 19 -13.82 -4.57 -3.21
N VAL A 20 -13.51 -5.35 -2.16
CA VAL A 20 -14.45 -6.29 -1.53
C VAL A 20 -15.66 -5.55 -0.97
N GLN A 21 -15.45 -4.42 -0.26
CA GLN A 21 -16.54 -3.62 0.28
C GLN A 21 -17.47 -3.10 -0.83
N HIS A 22 -16.93 -2.51 -1.90
CA HIS A 22 -17.76 -2.09 -3.02
C HIS A 22 -18.52 -3.25 -3.68
N ALA A 23 -17.86 -4.40 -3.88
CA ALA A 23 -18.48 -5.58 -4.45
C ALA A 23 -19.66 -6.08 -3.60
N LEU A 24 -19.48 -6.17 -2.29
CA LEU A 24 -20.53 -6.57 -1.34
C LEU A 24 -21.71 -5.60 -1.35
N GLN A 25 -21.45 -4.27 -1.34
CA GLN A 25 -22.53 -3.28 -1.41
C GLN A 25 -23.33 -3.38 -2.72
N LEU A 26 -22.67 -3.60 -3.85
CA LEU A 26 -23.31 -3.77 -5.15
C LEU A 26 -24.25 -4.98 -5.18
N VAL A 27 -23.83 -6.11 -4.61
CA VAL A 27 -24.65 -7.32 -4.54
C VAL A 27 -25.78 -7.14 -3.56
N ARG A 28 -25.48 -6.77 -2.32
CA ARG A 28 -26.45 -6.75 -1.21
C ARG A 28 -27.54 -5.68 -1.36
N HIS A 29 -27.21 -4.54 -2.00
CA HIS A 29 -28.12 -3.38 -2.00
C HIS A 29 -28.51 -2.87 -3.39
N HIS A 30 -27.82 -3.26 -4.46
CA HIS A 30 -28.06 -2.70 -5.80
C HIS A 30 -28.46 -3.72 -6.86
N GLY A 31 -28.52 -5.02 -6.51
CA GLY A 31 -28.96 -6.09 -7.41
C GLY A 31 -27.98 -6.37 -8.55
N PHE A 32 -26.69 -6.14 -8.32
CA PHE A 32 -25.65 -6.51 -9.28
C PHE A 32 -25.24 -7.97 -9.10
N GLU A 33 -24.87 -8.61 -10.19
CA GLU A 33 -24.12 -9.86 -10.17
C GLU A 33 -22.63 -9.52 -10.27
N VAL A 34 -21.88 -9.76 -9.20
CA VAL A 34 -20.46 -9.38 -9.12
C VAL A 34 -19.59 -10.62 -9.02
N ALA A 35 -18.52 -10.64 -9.83
CA ALA A 35 -17.45 -11.62 -9.73
C ALA A 35 -16.14 -10.90 -9.33
N LEU A 36 -15.43 -11.46 -8.34
CA LEU A 36 -14.02 -11.17 -8.11
C LEU A 36 -13.20 -12.15 -8.95
N VAL A 37 -12.41 -11.61 -9.87
CA VAL A 37 -11.63 -12.42 -10.82
C VAL A 37 -10.16 -12.38 -10.39
N LEU A 38 -9.64 -13.52 -9.97
CA LEU A 38 -8.24 -13.67 -9.57
C LEU A 38 -7.36 -13.78 -10.82
N VAL A 39 -6.45 -12.81 -10.99
CA VAL A 39 -5.47 -12.80 -12.08
C VAL A 39 -4.30 -13.73 -11.77
N ARG A 40 -3.94 -13.86 -10.49
CA ARG A 40 -2.96 -14.83 -10.00
C ARG A 40 -3.66 -16.04 -9.42
N GLU A 41 -3.07 -17.22 -9.62
CA GLU A 41 -3.57 -18.44 -9.00
C GLU A 41 -3.41 -18.36 -7.48
N GLN A 42 -4.48 -18.74 -6.77
CA GLN A 42 -4.51 -18.81 -5.31
C GLN A 42 -5.28 -20.08 -4.91
N ASP A 43 -4.67 -20.96 -4.13
CA ASP A 43 -5.22 -22.29 -3.82
C ASP A 43 -6.47 -22.23 -2.94
N ASP A 44 -6.56 -21.26 -2.02
CA ASP A 44 -7.70 -21.08 -1.12
C ASP A 44 -8.05 -19.59 -1.01
N PRO A 45 -8.78 -19.03 -1.98
CA PRO A 45 -9.13 -17.63 -1.98
C PRO A 45 -10.18 -17.32 -0.92
N HIS A 46 -9.78 -16.66 0.16
CA HIS A 46 -10.68 -16.17 1.19
C HIS A 46 -10.29 -14.75 1.61
N TRP A 47 -11.27 -14.02 2.14
CA TRP A 47 -11.06 -12.73 2.76
C TRP A 47 -11.14 -12.87 4.28
N ALA A 48 -10.18 -12.30 5.00
CA ALA A 48 -10.01 -12.56 6.42
C ALA A 48 -11.14 -11.96 7.31
N TYR A 49 -11.88 -10.98 6.82
CA TYR A 49 -12.77 -10.17 7.66
C TYR A 49 -14.24 -10.23 7.30
N ASP A 50 -14.58 -10.61 6.07
CA ASP A 50 -15.97 -10.72 5.63
C ASP A 50 -16.21 -12.06 4.94
N PRO A 51 -17.33 -12.73 5.19
CA PRO A 51 -17.72 -13.87 4.39
C PRO A 51 -17.99 -13.43 2.95
N LEU A 52 -17.30 -14.07 2.00
CA LEU A 52 -17.44 -13.80 0.57
C LEU A 52 -18.56 -14.64 -0.06
N GLU A 53 -19.47 -15.22 0.74
CA GLU A 53 -20.54 -16.11 0.27
C GLU A 53 -21.47 -15.43 -0.75
N ASP A 54 -21.63 -14.11 -0.64
CA ASP A 54 -22.43 -13.31 -1.58
C ASP A 54 -21.70 -13.03 -2.91
N LEU A 55 -20.39 -13.27 -2.98
CA LEU A 55 -19.55 -12.94 -4.13
C LEU A 55 -19.10 -14.21 -4.85
N ARG A 56 -19.09 -14.14 -6.17
CA ARG A 56 -18.48 -15.20 -6.99
C ARG A 56 -16.99 -14.95 -7.12
N ILE A 57 -16.18 -15.90 -6.68
CA ILE A 57 -14.74 -15.86 -6.89
C ILE A 57 -14.42 -16.77 -8.08
N LEU A 58 -13.77 -16.22 -9.09
CA LEU A 58 -13.45 -16.92 -10.33
C LEU A 58 -11.96 -16.80 -10.63
N SER A 59 -11.37 -17.82 -11.21
CA SER A 59 -10.08 -17.69 -11.88
C SER A 59 -10.23 -16.91 -13.19
N LEU A 60 -9.14 -16.35 -13.69
CA LEU A 60 -9.15 -15.63 -14.98
C LEU A 60 -9.68 -16.49 -16.14
N PRO A 61 -9.28 -17.79 -16.33
CA PRO A 61 -9.86 -18.65 -17.35
C PRO A 61 -11.39 -18.80 -17.23
N GLN A 62 -11.91 -18.99 -16.01
CA GLN A 62 -13.36 -19.10 -15.78
C GLN A 62 -14.10 -17.81 -16.11
N ALA A 63 -13.48 -16.66 -15.85
CA ALA A 63 -14.06 -15.36 -16.19
C ALA A 63 -14.08 -15.13 -17.71
N CYS A 64 -13.06 -15.60 -18.44
CA CYS A 64 -13.00 -15.51 -19.91
C CYS A 64 -14.08 -16.31 -20.62
N GLU A 65 -14.70 -17.28 -19.98
CA GLU A 65 -15.84 -18.06 -20.52
C GLU A 65 -17.20 -17.35 -20.33
N GLN A 66 -17.22 -16.21 -19.66
CA GLN A 66 -18.42 -15.46 -19.33
C GLN A 66 -18.42 -14.10 -20.00
N ARG A 67 -19.60 -13.47 -20.10
CA ARG A 67 -19.74 -12.09 -20.61
C ARG A 67 -20.23 -11.18 -19.49
N TYR A 68 -19.66 -9.98 -19.43
CA TYR A 68 -19.96 -8.96 -18.45
C TYR A 68 -20.45 -7.66 -19.09
N ASP A 69 -21.25 -6.89 -18.37
CA ASP A 69 -21.61 -5.54 -18.77
C ASP A 69 -20.37 -4.62 -18.63
N VAL A 70 -19.63 -4.76 -17.50
CA VAL A 70 -18.39 -4.01 -17.24
C VAL A 70 -17.35 -4.93 -16.62
N ALA A 71 -16.12 -4.89 -17.14
CA ALA A 71 -14.93 -5.44 -16.48
C ALA A 71 -14.09 -4.29 -15.91
N VAL A 72 -13.64 -4.43 -14.67
CA VAL A 72 -12.94 -3.39 -13.92
C VAL A 72 -11.59 -3.91 -13.43
N ALA A 73 -10.49 -3.34 -13.90
CA ALA A 73 -9.18 -3.54 -13.30
C ALA A 73 -9.11 -2.77 -11.98
N THR A 74 -8.42 -3.30 -10.97
CA THR A 74 -8.33 -2.66 -9.63
C THR A 74 -6.90 -2.40 -9.17
N TRP A 75 -5.93 -2.78 -9.99
CA TRP A 75 -4.51 -2.59 -9.83
C TRP A 75 -3.85 -2.56 -11.21
N TRP A 76 -2.74 -1.84 -11.39
CA TRP A 76 -2.13 -1.67 -12.71
C TRP A 76 -1.81 -3.01 -13.42
N GLU A 77 -1.30 -4.03 -12.71
CA GLU A 77 -1.03 -5.34 -13.31
C GLU A 77 -2.31 -6.03 -13.78
N THR A 78 -3.45 -5.81 -13.11
CA THR A 78 -4.72 -6.43 -13.53
C THR A 78 -5.24 -5.87 -14.84
N THR A 79 -4.77 -4.69 -15.27
CA THR A 79 -5.10 -4.13 -16.59
C THR A 79 -4.53 -4.97 -17.72
N PHE A 80 -3.46 -5.73 -17.49
CA PHE A 80 -2.84 -6.59 -18.50
C PHE A 80 -3.74 -7.78 -18.91
N SER A 81 -4.64 -8.18 -18.03
CA SER A 81 -5.63 -9.22 -18.29
C SER A 81 -7.05 -8.68 -18.52
N LEU A 82 -7.24 -7.37 -18.40
CA LEU A 82 -8.56 -6.73 -18.44
C LEU A 82 -9.30 -7.04 -19.73
N PHE A 83 -8.62 -6.90 -20.87
CA PHE A 83 -9.22 -7.06 -22.20
C PHE A 83 -9.38 -8.54 -22.63
N ASP A 84 -8.88 -9.48 -21.85
CA ASP A 84 -9.13 -10.92 -22.06
C ASP A 84 -10.49 -11.34 -21.53
N VAL A 85 -11.02 -10.62 -20.55
CA VAL A 85 -12.38 -10.84 -20.00
C VAL A 85 -13.41 -10.25 -20.96
N PRO A 86 -14.33 -11.04 -21.53
CA PRO A 86 -15.35 -10.52 -22.45
C PRO A 86 -16.32 -9.59 -21.74
N ALA A 87 -16.28 -8.28 -22.06
CA ALA A 87 -17.15 -7.27 -21.49
C ALA A 87 -17.62 -6.25 -22.55
N GLU A 88 -18.75 -5.59 -22.28
CA GLU A 88 -19.24 -4.50 -23.14
C GLU A 88 -18.46 -3.21 -22.95
N ARG A 89 -17.98 -2.99 -21.69
CA ARG A 89 -17.19 -1.82 -21.28
C ARG A 89 -16.07 -2.24 -20.37
N TYR A 90 -15.04 -1.41 -20.38
CA TYR A 90 -13.84 -1.61 -19.55
C TYR A 90 -13.60 -0.38 -18.69
N ALA A 91 -13.25 -0.62 -17.44
CA ALA A 91 -12.92 0.42 -16.47
C ALA A 91 -11.65 0.08 -15.69
N TYR A 92 -11.02 1.11 -15.14
CA TYR A 92 -9.93 0.99 -14.21
C TYR A 92 -10.27 1.74 -12.92
N PHE A 93 -10.37 1.03 -11.81
CA PHE A 93 -10.54 1.60 -10.48
C PHE A 93 -9.16 1.95 -9.92
N VAL A 94 -8.77 3.19 -10.09
CA VAL A 94 -7.45 3.74 -9.69
C VAL A 94 -7.53 4.19 -8.24
N GLN A 95 -6.89 3.43 -7.34
CA GLN A 95 -6.85 3.71 -5.92
C GLN A 95 -5.66 4.60 -5.51
N SER A 96 -4.66 4.73 -6.36
CA SER A 96 -3.55 5.70 -6.29
C SER A 96 -2.96 5.85 -7.69
N LEU A 97 -2.05 6.80 -7.89
CA LEU A 97 -1.14 6.74 -9.02
C LEU A 97 -0.06 5.71 -8.68
N GLU A 98 -0.25 4.49 -9.18
CA GLU A 98 0.44 3.30 -8.68
C GLU A 98 1.91 3.25 -9.09
N ASP A 99 2.32 4.01 -10.10
CA ASP A 99 3.71 4.25 -10.46
C ASP A 99 4.53 4.84 -9.29
N ARG A 100 3.88 5.58 -8.37
CA ARG A 100 4.52 6.21 -7.21
C ARG A 100 4.93 5.23 -6.10
N PHE A 101 4.46 3.98 -6.13
CA PHE A 101 4.88 2.95 -5.17
C PHE A 101 6.26 2.37 -5.48
N TYR A 102 6.83 2.71 -6.63
CA TYR A 102 8.08 2.15 -7.14
C TYR A 102 9.18 3.20 -7.21
N GLU A 103 10.42 2.74 -7.07
CA GLU A 103 11.60 3.58 -7.25
C GLU A 103 11.65 4.18 -8.68
N PRO A 104 12.30 5.34 -8.87
CA PRO A 104 12.29 6.06 -10.17
C PRO A 104 12.83 5.25 -11.36
N ASP A 105 13.74 4.30 -11.12
CA ASP A 105 14.36 3.44 -12.13
C ASP A 105 13.72 2.04 -12.25
N ALA A 106 12.68 1.77 -11.48
CA ALA A 106 11.97 0.50 -11.55
C ALA A 106 11.11 0.41 -12.83
N ALA A 107 11.14 -0.76 -13.49
CA ALA A 107 10.32 -0.99 -14.67
C ALA A 107 8.82 -1.02 -14.35
N GLU A 108 8.49 -1.46 -13.15
CA GLU A 108 7.13 -1.46 -12.61
C GLU A 108 6.54 -0.04 -12.60
N ARG A 109 7.35 0.98 -12.33
CA ARG A 109 6.95 2.38 -12.39
C ARG A 109 6.50 2.77 -13.80
N LEU A 110 7.29 2.42 -14.81
CA LEU A 110 6.93 2.66 -16.20
C LEU A 110 5.69 1.86 -16.62
N GLY A 111 5.63 0.58 -16.23
CA GLY A 111 4.49 -0.29 -16.50
C GLY A 111 3.19 0.26 -15.94
N ALA A 112 3.19 0.71 -14.67
CA ALA A 112 2.04 1.31 -14.03
C ALA A 112 1.62 2.64 -14.71
N GLY A 113 2.58 3.50 -15.05
CA GLY A 113 2.30 4.76 -15.75
C GLY A 113 1.63 4.56 -17.11
N LEU A 114 2.07 3.58 -17.90
CA LEU A 114 1.50 3.28 -19.22
C LEU A 114 0.04 2.79 -19.17
N THR A 115 -0.43 2.26 -18.04
CA THR A 115 -1.81 1.78 -17.93
C THR A 115 -2.86 2.89 -17.96
N ILE A 116 -2.45 4.13 -17.72
CA ILE A 116 -3.34 5.31 -17.79
C ILE A 116 -3.73 5.62 -19.25
N ASP A 117 -2.93 5.22 -20.22
CA ASP A 117 -3.20 5.44 -21.65
C ASP A 117 -4.18 4.42 -22.26
N LEU A 118 -4.60 3.42 -21.50
CA LEU A 118 -5.54 2.41 -21.96
C LEU A 118 -6.93 3.01 -22.23
N PRO A 119 -7.68 2.47 -23.23
CA PRO A 119 -9.01 2.97 -23.61
C PRO A 119 -10.07 2.47 -22.61
N VAL A 120 -10.04 3.00 -21.40
CA VAL A 120 -10.93 2.63 -20.30
C VAL A 120 -11.58 3.85 -19.67
N ALA A 121 -12.70 3.64 -19.00
CA ALA A 121 -13.23 4.62 -18.07
C ALA A 121 -12.50 4.51 -16.73
N PHE A 122 -12.32 5.62 -16.02
CA PHE A 122 -11.70 5.65 -14.71
C PHE A 122 -12.74 5.81 -13.59
N ILE A 123 -12.58 5.04 -12.54
CA ILE A 123 -13.18 5.26 -11.23
C ILE A 123 -12.03 5.51 -10.27
N THR A 124 -12.17 6.45 -9.35
CA THR A 124 -11.12 6.71 -8.36
C THR A 124 -11.71 7.15 -7.03
N GLU A 125 -10.93 7.00 -5.97
CA GLU A 125 -11.36 7.22 -4.59
C GLU A 125 -11.05 8.62 -4.05
N ALA A 126 -10.26 9.43 -4.77
CA ALA A 126 -9.82 10.75 -4.31
C ALA A 126 -9.89 11.81 -5.39
N SER A 127 -10.13 13.06 -4.98
CA SER A 127 -10.27 14.21 -5.90
C SER A 127 -8.95 14.55 -6.61
N TRP A 128 -7.81 14.44 -5.94
CA TRP A 128 -6.51 14.68 -6.54
C TRP A 128 -6.17 13.68 -7.65
N ILE A 129 -6.54 12.39 -7.47
CA ILE A 129 -6.37 11.35 -8.51
C ILE A 129 -7.27 11.69 -9.70
N ALA A 130 -8.54 12.02 -9.42
CA ALA A 130 -9.48 12.37 -10.49
C ALA A 130 -9.02 13.59 -11.28
N GLN A 131 -8.47 14.60 -10.62
CA GLN A 131 -7.93 15.78 -11.30
C GLN A 131 -6.75 15.38 -12.20
N THR A 132 -5.80 14.63 -11.69
CA THR A 132 -4.64 14.15 -12.45
C THR A 132 -5.07 13.31 -13.67
N LEU A 133 -6.02 12.39 -13.48
CA LEU A 133 -6.52 11.55 -14.58
C LEU A 133 -7.23 12.38 -15.65
N ARG A 134 -8.02 13.40 -15.27
CA ARG A 134 -8.68 14.30 -16.22
C ARG A 134 -7.70 15.17 -16.99
N ASP A 135 -6.62 15.58 -16.36
CA ASP A 135 -5.57 16.37 -17.01
C ASP A 135 -4.76 15.50 -18.00
N LEU A 136 -4.48 14.26 -17.66
CA LEU A 136 -3.77 13.30 -18.52
C LEU A 136 -4.67 12.71 -19.62
N ARG A 137 -5.95 12.47 -19.31
CA ARG A 137 -6.92 11.81 -20.19
C ARG A 137 -8.26 12.58 -20.23
N PRO A 138 -8.26 13.79 -20.83
CA PRO A 138 -9.47 14.61 -20.94
C PRO A 138 -10.56 13.96 -21.80
N ASP A 139 -10.19 12.96 -22.62
CA ASP A 139 -11.08 12.16 -23.47
C ASP A 139 -11.81 11.04 -22.68
N ALA A 140 -11.29 10.64 -21.53
CA ALA A 140 -11.82 9.50 -20.77
C ALA A 140 -12.86 9.93 -19.73
N LEU A 141 -13.87 9.08 -19.53
CA LEU A 141 -14.81 9.26 -18.43
C LEU A 141 -14.08 8.98 -17.10
N CYS A 142 -14.06 9.96 -16.19
CA CYS A 142 -13.44 9.82 -14.87
C CYS A 142 -14.44 10.21 -13.77
N MET A 143 -14.72 9.27 -12.87
CA MET A 143 -15.68 9.43 -11.77
C MET A 143 -15.04 9.20 -10.42
N ILE A 144 -15.49 9.97 -9.44
CA ILE A 144 -15.03 9.86 -8.04
C ILE A 144 -16.05 9.02 -7.27
N VAL A 145 -15.56 7.96 -6.64
CA VAL A 145 -16.29 7.13 -5.68
C VAL A 145 -15.37 6.94 -4.48
N ARG A 146 -15.55 7.76 -3.45
CA ARG A 146 -14.71 7.72 -2.24
C ARG A 146 -14.87 6.41 -1.50
N ASN A 147 -13.89 6.08 -0.67
CA ASN A 147 -14.04 4.97 0.26
C ASN A 147 -15.04 5.32 1.35
N GLY A 148 -15.92 4.39 1.67
CA GLY A 148 -16.75 4.48 2.84
C GLY A 148 -15.97 4.08 4.09
N ILE A 149 -16.62 4.22 5.23
CA ILE A 149 -16.15 3.66 6.48
C ILE A 149 -17.22 2.71 7.04
N ASP A 150 -16.79 1.64 7.68
CA ASP A 150 -17.68 0.75 8.43
C ASP A 150 -17.99 1.41 9.78
N LYS A 151 -19.15 2.09 9.84
CA LYS A 151 -19.58 2.82 11.05
C LYS A 151 -20.08 1.90 12.16
N ASP A 152 -20.32 0.62 11.89
CA ASP A 152 -20.65 -0.36 12.91
C ASP A 152 -19.37 -0.83 13.63
N VAL A 153 -18.29 -1.02 12.90
CA VAL A 153 -16.97 -1.37 13.45
C VAL A 153 -16.26 -0.15 14.04
N PHE A 154 -16.16 0.93 13.24
CA PHE A 154 -15.54 2.19 13.67
C PHE A 154 -16.62 3.17 14.16
N ALA A 155 -17.46 2.73 15.12
CA ALA A 155 -18.49 3.58 15.67
C ALA A 155 -17.91 4.88 16.23
N ILE A 156 -18.57 5.99 15.90
CA ILE A 156 -18.12 7.31 16.34
C ILE A 156 -18.14 7.40 17.86
N ALA A 157 -17.05 7.83 18.47
CA ALA A 157 -17.02 8.11 19.89
C ALA A 157 -18.08 9.17 20.25
N GLU A 158 -19.03 8.81 21.12
CA GLU A 158 -20.11 9.70 21.55
C GLU A 158 -19.56 10.96 22.22
N ARG A 159 -18.46 10.81 22.96
CA ARG A 159 -17.71 11.90 23.59
C ARG A 159 -16.21 11.64 23.46
N VAL A 160 -15.51 12.65 23.06
CA VAL A 160 -14.05 12.68 23.11
C VAL A 160 -13.63 12.99 24.55
N GLU A 161 -13.03 12.03 25.23
CA GLU A 161 -12.57 12.20 26.61
C GLU A 161 -11.46 13.25 26.72
N VAL A 162 -11.57 14.12 27.72
CA VAL A 162 -10.48 15.03 28.11
C VAL A 162 -9.43 14.23 28.87
N ARG A 163 -8.21 14.21 28.36
CA ARG A 163 -7.10 13.51 29.00
C ARG A 163 -6.51 14.31 30.15
N LEU A 164 -6.19 13.63 31.24
CA LEU A 164 -5.52 14.26 32.38
C LEU A 164 -4.15 14.83 31.93
N GLN A 165 -3.77 15.99 32.50
CA GLN A 165 -2.49 16.62 32.18
C GLN A 165 -1.29 15.73 32.55
N SER A 166 -1.39 14.94 33.61
CA SER A 166 -0.32 14.04 34.08
C SER A 166 -0.25 12.71 33.33
N ALA A 167 -1.25 12.37 32.48
CA ALA A 167 -1.22 11.13 31.75
C ALA A 167 -0.23 11.21 30.56
N PRO A 168 0.51 10.14 30.22
CA PRO A 168 1.34 10.13 29.03
C PRO A 168 0.50 10.28 27.78
N LEU A 169 1.05 10.90 26.71
CA LEU A 169 0.42 10.95 25.38
C LEU A 169 0.47 9.55 24.77
N ARG A 170 -0.67 9.02 24.37
CA ARG A 170 -0.76 7.69 23.73
C ARG A 170 -0.66 7.85 22.22
N VAL A 171 0.51 7.48 21.68
CA VAL A 171 0.84 7.57 20.26
C VAL A 171 0.74 6.20 19.63
N LEU A 172 -0.01 6.12 18.52
CA LEU A 172 -0.11 4.93 17.69
C LEU A 172 0.65 5.16 16.39
N VAL A 173 1.51 4.24 16.01
CA VAL A 173 2.15 4.16 14.69
C VAL A 173 1.63 2.93 13.97
N GLU A 174 1.15 3.10 12.73
CA GLU A 174 0.57 2.03 11.92
C GLU A 174 1.23 1.97 10.55
N GLY A 175 1.56 0.77 10.08
CA GLY A 175 2.03 0.53 8.72
C GLY A 175 2.89 -0.72 8.55
N ASN A 176 3.19 -1.04 7.29
CA ASN A 176 4.14 -2.09 6.96
C ASN A 176 5.57 -1.52 6.99
N PRO A 177 6.46 -2.00 7.90
CA PRO A 177 7.81 -1.46 8.04
C PRO A 177 8.70 -1.69 6.81
N ARG A 178 8.35 -2.61 5.92
CA ARG A 178 9.07 -2.84 4.66
C ARG A 178 8.65 -1.93 3.52
N SER A 179 7.51 -1.25 3.66
CA SER A 179 7.04 -0.31 2.65
C SER A 179 7.74 1.04 2.87
N TRP A 180 8.74 1.35 2.03
CA TRP A 180 9.56 2.55 2.14
C TRP A 180 8.73 3.82 2.29
N PHE A 181 7.62 3.93 1.54
CA PHE A 181 6.74 5.09 1.54
C PHE A 181 5.82 5.21 2.78
N LYS A 182 5.80 4.23 3.68
CA LYS A 182 5.02 4.29 4.94
C LYS A 182 5.81 4.92 6.08
N HIS A 183 7.12 5.04 5.95
CA HIS A 183 8.02 5.71 6.91
C HIS A 183 7.80 5.29 8.38
N VAL A 184 7.55 4.00 8.62
CA VAL A 184 7.26 3.47 9.97
C VAL A 184 8.43 3.71 10.91
N HIS A 185 9.67 3.49 10.46
CA HIS A 185 10.87 3.72 11.26
C HIS A 185 11.07 5.20 11.59
N ASP A 186 10.84 6.11 10.62
CA ASP A 186 10.94 7.55 10.84
C ASP A 186 9.90 8.02 11.88
N ALA A 187 8.69 7.44 11.86
CA ALA A 187 7.66 7.70 12.86
C ALA A 187 8.08 7.24 14.27
N ILE A 188 8.61 6.01 14.39
CA ILE A 188 9.12 5.49 15.66
C ILE A 188 10.28 6.34 16.19
N ASP A 189 11.19 6.74 15.32
CA ASP A 189 12.32 7.60 15.65
C ASP A 189 11.87 9.01 16.09
N ALA A 190 10.81 9.54 15.49
CA ALA A 190 10.23 10.82 15.89
C ALA A 190 9.63 10.75 17.30
N VAL A 191 8.91 9.66 17.63
CA VAL A 191 8.42 9.41 18.99
C VAL A 191 9.59 9.25 19.97
N GLY A 192 10.64 8.51 19.60
CA GLY A 192 11.85 8.36 20.40
C GLY A 192 12.60 9.65 20.67
N ALA A 193 12.36 10.72 19.90
CA ALA A 193 12.93 12.06 20.08
C ALA A 193 12.05 12.99 20.94
N MET A 194 10.86 12.57 21.36
CA MET A 194 9.99 13.32 22.28
C MET A 194 10.66 13.54 23.64
N ARG A 195 10.28 14.62 24.30
CA ARG A 195 10.74 14.98 25.66
C ARG A 195 9.65 14.78 26.70
N GLU A 196 8.39 14.88 26.28
CA GLU A 196 7.24 14.73 27.17
C GLU A 196 6.89 13.24 27.39
N PRO A 197 6.26 12.91 28.53
CA PRO A 197 5.81 11.52 28.79
C PRO A 197 4.86 11.03 27.70
N HIS A 198 5.18 9.89 27.12
CA HIS A 198 4.40 9.25 26.07
C HIS A 198 4.38 7.72 26.24
N HIS A 199 3.46 7.09 25.55
CA HIS A 199 3.33 5.65 25.38
C HIS A 199 3.21 5.34 23.89
N LEU A 200 4.13 4.56 23.33
CA LEU A 200 4.15 4.20 21.91
C LEU A 200 3.62 2.80 21.69
N THR A 201 2.56 2.67 20.92
CA THR A 201 2.11 1.40 20.34
C THR A 201 2.40 1.39 18.85
N VAL A 202 3.01 0.31 18.36
CA VAL A 202 3.24 0.08 16.93
C VAL A 202 2.37 -1.06 16.46
N VAL A 203 1.58 -0.84 15.41
CA VAL A 203 0.77 -1.87 14.76
C VAL A 203 1.27 -2.15 13.35
N CYS A 204 1.52 -3.42 13.06
CA CYS A 204 1.95 -3.89 11.74
C CYS A 204 1.40 -5.29 11.46
N GLY A 205 1.04 -5.55 10.20
CA GLY A 205 0.55 -6.87 9.76
C GLY A 205 1.67 -7.93 9.75
N ASP A 206 2.91 -7.50 9.55
CA ASP A 206 4.10 -8.34 9.54
C ASP A 206 5.23 -7.61 10.27
N ARG A 207 5.85 -8.29 11.24
CA ARG A 207 6.97 -7.77 12.04
C ARG A 207 8.31 -7.87 11.30
N VAL A 208 8.35 -8.53 10.16
CA VAL A 208 9.57 -8.62 9.35
C VAL A 208 9.95 -7.23 8.86
N GLY A 209 11.20 -6.84 9.10
CA GLY A 209 11.70 -5.52 8.77
C GLY A 209 11.55 -4.48 9.88
N LEU A 210 10.78 -4.75 10.94
CA LEU A 210 10.68 -3.82 12.08
C LEU A 210 11.98 -3.74 12.89
N GLY A 211 12.70 -4.89 13.00
CA GLY A 211 13.94 -4.95 13.78
C GLY A 211 13.70 -4.79 15.28
N ASP A 212 14.73 -4.33 15.98
CA ASP A 212 14.70 -4.06 17.43
C ASP A 212 14.30 -2.59 17.66
N VAL A 213 12.99 -2.34 17.74
CA VAL A 213 12.42 -0.98 17.93
C VAL A 213 12.09 -0.71 19.39
N ARG A 214 12.29 0.54 19.82
CA ARG A 214 11.87 1.01 21.14
C ARG A 214 10.41 1.43 21.07
N ALA A 215 9.51 0.53 21.48
CA ALA A 215 8.09 0.79 21.63
C ALA A 215 7.60 0.11 22.93
N ASP A 216 6.57 0.68 23.56
CA ASP A 216 5.95 0.08 24.75
C ASP A 216 5.13 -1.16 24.39
N ALA A 217 4.54 -1.16 23.19
CA ALA A 217 3.85 -2.32 22.65
C ALA A 217 4.05 -2.44 21.13
N VAL A 218 4.18 -3.67 20.63
CA VAL A 218 4.16 -4.02 19.21
C VAL A 218 3.10 -5.10 19.01
N VAL A 219 2.07 -4.78 18.21
CA VAL A 219 0.90 -5.63 18.00
C VAL A 219 0.61 -5.87 16.52
N GLY A 220 -0.26 -6.83 16.22
CA GLY A 220 -0.74 -7.15 14.90
C GLY A 220 -0.27 -8.53 14.38
N PRO A 221 -0.90 -9.01 13.30
CA PRO A 221 -2.07 -8.42 12.63
C PRO A 221 -3.30 -8.36 13.54
N LEU A 222 -4.16 -7.36 13.36
CA LEU A 222 -5.38 -7.14 14.14
C LEU A 222 -6.62 -7.21 13.24
N ALA A 223 -7.72 -7.75 13.77
CA ALA A 223 -9.02 -7.67 13.13
C ALA A 223 -9.56 -6.20 13.17
N PRO A 224 -10.46 -5.81 12.27
CA PRO A 224 -10.99 -4.43 12.23
C PRO A 224 -11.55 -3.94 13.57
N ALA A 225 -12.26 -4.78 14.32
CA ALA A 225 -12.79 -4.44 15.65
C ALA A 225 -11.68 -4.19 16.68
N GLU A 226 -10.60 -4.99 16.64
CA GLU A 226 -9.43 -4.81 17.50
C GLU A 226 -8.68 -3.52 17.12
N MET A 227 -8.58 -3.24 15.83
CA MET A 227 -7.99 -2.00 15.33
C MET A 227 -8.81 -0.78 15.75
N ALA A 228 -10.14 -0.86 15.66
CA ALA A 228 -11.05 0.18 16.15
C ALA A 228 -10.90 0.43 17.66
N ALA A 229 -10.74 -0.63 18.47
CA ALA A 229 -10.46 -0.50 19.90
C ALA A 229 -9.13 0.22 20.14
N LEU A 230 -8.07 -0.17 19.42
CA LEU A 230 -6.75 0.42 19.53
C LEU A 230 -6.73 1.92 19.16
N TYR A 231 -7.43 2.32 18.10
CA TYR A 231 -7.64 3.74 17.78
C TYR A 231 -8.35 4.49 18.92
N GLY A 232 -9.38 3.88 19.51
CA GLY A 232 -10.12 4.46 20.66
C GLY A 232 -9.26 4.63 21.90
N ASP A 233 -8.30 3.75 22.09
CA ASP A 233 -7.33 3.81 23.17
C ASP A 233 -6.20 4.81 22.92
N SER A 234 -6.01 5.29 21.71
CA SER A 234 -4.96 6.21 21.32
C SER A 234 -5.43 7.68 21.41
N ASP A 235 -4.49 8.60 21.61
CA ASP A 235 -4.75 10.04 21.54
C ASP A 235 -4.42 10.58 20.14
N VAL A 236 -3.36 10.04 19.54
CA VAL A 236 -2.79 10.50 18.27
C VAL A 236 -2.36 9.29 17.43
N LEU A 237 -2.80 9.25 16.19
CA LEU A 237 -2.18 8.43 15.15
C LEU A 237 -1.04 9.22 14.52
N LEU A 238 0.19 8.74 14.63
CA LEU A 238 1.34 9.26 13.89
C LEU A 238 1.55 8.46 12.62
N LYS A 239 1.37 9.11 11.45
CA LYS A 239 1.50 8.44 10.15
C LYS A 239 2.19 9.36 9.15
N LEU A 240 3.44 9.04 8.83
CA LEU A 240 4.33 9.87 8.01
C LEU A 240 4.45 9.37 6.56
N SER A 241 3.41 8.75 6.04
CA SER A 241 3.43 8.21 4.66
C SER A 241 3.77 9.29 3.62
N SER A 242 4.52 8.91 2.58
CA SER A 242 4.87 9.78 1.44
C SER A 242 4.04 9.50 0.19
N VAL A 243 3.39 8.34 0.12
CA VAL A 243 2.50 7.94 -0.99
C VAL A 243 1.23 7.31 -0.42
N GLU A 244 0.10 7.92 -0.73
CA GLU A 244 -1.25 7.40 -0.42
C GLU A 244 -2.19 7.70 -1.59
N GLY A 245 -3.31 6.96 -1.65
CA GLY A 245 -4.42 7.28 -2.52
C GLY A 245 -5.44 8.15 -1.78
N MET A 246 -6.49 7.54 -1.23
CA MET A 246 -7.28 8.11 -0.17
C MET A 246 -6.67 7.67 1.17
N PHE A 247 -6.35 8.62 2.02
CA PHE A 247 -5.61 8.37 3.27
C PHE A 247 -6.54 7.81 4.36
N GLY A 248 -6.84 6.50 4.35
CA GLY A 248 -7.85 5.85 5.17
C GLY A 248 -7.61 5.83 6.70
N PRO A 249 -6.45 5.38 7.20
CA PRO A 249 -6.22 5.16 8.63
C PRO A 249 -6.46 6.37 9.56
N PRO A 250 -6.12 7.63 9.20
CA PRO A 250 -6.49 8.77 10.04
C PRO A 250 -7.99 8.96 10.17
N LEU A 251 -8.77 8.63 9.13
CA LEU A 251 -10.22 8.74 9.17
C LEU A 251 -10.83 7.71 10.16
N GLU A 252 -10.32 6.49 10.17
CA GLU A 252 -10.69 5.46 11.15
C GLU A 252 -10.35 5.91 12.59
N ALA A 253 -9.15 6.48 12.77
CA ALA A 253 -8.73 7.05 14.05
C ALA A 253 -9.64 8.20 14.50
N PHE A 254 -10.06 9.08 13.59
CA PHE A 254 -11.00 10.17 13.84
C PHE A 254 -12.36 9.64 14.32
N HIS A 255 -12.89 8.60 13.70
CA HIS A 255 -14.10 7.92 14.13
C HIS A 255 -14.02 7.42 15.58
N ARG A 256 -12.82 6.96 15.98
CA ARG A 256 -12.60 6.43 17.33
C ARG A 256 -12.15 7.49 18.34
N GLY A 257 -12.17 8.77 17.93
CA GLY A 257 -11.90 9.91 18.82
C GLY A 257 -10.39 10.19 19.03
N ALA A 258 -9.51 9.68 18.20
CA ALA A 258 -8.12 10.13 18.10
C ALA A 258 -8.00 11.28 17.10
N THR A 259 -6.88 12.01 17.13
CA THR A 259 -6.44 12.92 16.06
C THR A 259 -5.26 12.32 15.30
N CYS A 260 -4.67 13.05 14.37
CA CYS A 260 -3.53 12.60 13.57
C CYS A 260 -2.41 13.64 13.58
N VAL A 261 -1.16 13.16 13.59
CA VAL A 261 0.02 13.90 13.15
C VAL A 261 0.53 13.23 11.89
N THR A 262 0.65 13.98 10.81
CA THR A 262 0.99 13.44 9.49
C THR A 262 1.86 14.42 8.69
N THR A 263 2.33 14.01 7.53
CA THR A 263 2.96 14.86 6.52
C THR A 263 1.92 15.32 5.48
N ALA A 264 2.29 16.27 4.61
CA ALA A 264 1.45 16.73 3.50
C ALA A 264 1.39 15.66 2.38
N VAL A 265 0.88 14.46 2.70
CA VAL A 265 0.71 13.36 1.74
C VAL A 265 -0.53 13.59 0.88
N THR A 266 -0.51 13.15 -0.39
CA THR A 266 -1.68 13.16 -1.26
C THR A 266 -2.84 12.39 -0.65
N GLY A 267 -4.07 12.92 -0.79
CA GLY A 267 -5.29 12.33 -0.25
C GLY A 267 -5.59 12.74 1.20
N ASN A 268 -4.66 13.39 1.91
CA ASN A 268 -4.97 13.95 3.22
C ASN A 268 -5.94 15.15 3.12
N ASP A 269 -5.86 15.94 2.07
CA ASP A 269 -6.69 17.11 1.77
C ASP A 269 -8.17 16.79 1.49
N GLU A 270 -8.52 15.50 1.39
CA GLU A 270 -9.92 15.09 1.31
C GLU A 270 -10.70 15.39 2.62
N TYR A 271 -10.01 15.44 3.76
CA TYR A 271 -10.66 15.61 5.07
C TYR A 271 -9.72 16.10 6.20
N ILE A 272 -8.41 16.17 6.01
CA ILE A 272 -7.46 16.64 7.02
C ILE A 272 -7.20 18.14 6.82
N GLU A 273 -7.39 18.91 7.90
CA GLU A 273 -7.13 20.33 7.96
C GLU A 273 -6.17 20.64 9.11
N HIS A 274 -4.99 21.18 8.76
CA HIS A 274 -3.93 21.50 9.73
C HIS A 274 -4.41 22.51 10.78
N GLY A 275 -4.18 22.19 12.07
CA GLY A 275 -4.58 23.03 13.20
C GLY A 275 -6.08 22.99 13.52
N TRP A 276 -6.89 22.27 12.74
CA TRP A 276 -8.31 22.08 12.98
C TRP A 276 -8.61 20.66 13.50
N ASN A 277 -8.29 19.61 12.75
CA ASN A 277 -8.57 18.21 13.11
C ASN A 277 -7.31 17.32 13.16
N ALA A 278 -6.15 17.86 12.76
CA ALA A 278 -4.87 17.19 12.78
C ALA A 278 -3.72 18.19 12.76
N LEU A 279 -2.48 17.73 12.94
CA LEU A 279 -1.27 18.50 12.67
C LEU A 279 -0.54 17.92 11.46
N ILE A 280 -0.15 18.77 10.52
CA ILE A 280 0.67 18.41 9.36
C ILE A 280 2.09 18.92 9.63
N CYS A 281 3.06 18.02 9.54
CA CYS A 281 4.48 18.30 9.71
C CYS A 281 5.20 18.33 8.36
N ASP A 282 6.33 19.00 8.30
CA ASP A 282 7.18 19.00 7.11
C ASP A 282 7.80 17.62 6.86
N TRP A 283 8.07 17.35 5.59
CA TRP A 283 8.79 16.16 5.16
C TRP A 283 10.20 16.14 5.77
N ASP A 284 10.66 14.98 6.16
CA ASP A 284 12.02 14.74 6.70
C ASP A 284 12.36 15.54 7.99
N ASP A 285 11.37 16.24 8.61
CA ASP A 285 11.58 16.92 9.89
C ASP A 285 11.14 16.05 11.09
N ARG A 286 11.96 15.06 11.42
CA ARG A 286 11.76 14.22 12.61
C ARG A 286 11.66 15.04 13.89
N HIS A 287 12.46 16.10 14.03
CA HIS A 287 12.42 16.96 15.22
C HIS A 287 11.18 17.86 15.25
N GLY A 288 10.69 18.32 14.11
CA GLY A 288 9.40 19.01 13.99
C GLY A 288 8.25 18.13 14.39
N THR A 289 8.25 16.90 13.90
CA THR A 289 7.26 15.88 14.28
C THR A 289 7.29 15.58 15.79
N ALA A 290 8.48 15.41 16.39
CA ALA A 290 8.61 15.24 17.84
C ALA A 290 8.09 16.46 18.61
N ARG A 291 8.38 17.70 18.15
CA ARG A 291 7.86 18.94 18.76
C ARG A 291 6.34 19.03 18.66
N ALA A 292 5.73 18.62 17.54
CA ALA A 292 4.27 18.58 17.39
C ALA A 292 3.63 17.61 18.41
N LEU A 293 4.21 16.43 18.59
CA LEU A 293 3.77 15.47 19.60
C LEU A 293 3.97 15.98 21.02
N ASP A 294 5.12 16.60 21.34
CA ASP A 294 5.38 17.26 22.62
C ASP A 294 4.40 18.41 22.92
N LEU A 295 4.00 19.17 21.87
CA LEU A 295 2.98 20.20 21.99
C LEU A 295 1.64 19.60 22.43
N LEU A 296 1.18 18.51 21.78
CA LEU A 296 -0.06 17.81 22.14
C LEU A 296 0.01 17.16 23.52
N ALA A 297 1.20 16.73 23.94
CA ALA A 297 1.42 16.20 25.30
C ALA A 297 1.28 17.28 26.36
N ARG A 298 1.74 18.51 26.11
CA ARG A 298 1.70 19.65 27.04
C ARG A 298 0.39 20.41 26.99
N ASP A 299 -0.16 20.64 25.81
CA ASP A 299 -1.40 21.39 25.59
C ASP A 299 -2.58 20.44 25.38
N ARG A 300 -3.18 20.00 26.48
CA ARG A 300 -4.34 19.10 26.46
C ARG A 300 -5.60 19.77 25.92
N ALA A 301 -5.68 21.09 25.97
CA ALA A 301 -6.79 21.83 25.37
C ALA A 301 -6.71 21.78 23.85
N LEU A 302 -5.53 21.98 23.27
CA LEU A 302 -5.29 21.79 21.84
C LEU A 302 -5.54 20.35 21.41
N LEU A 303 -5.02 19.37 22.16
CA LEU A 303 -5.27 17.95 21.86
C LEU A 303 -6.78 17.64 21.83
N HIS A 304 -7.53 18.10 22.84
CA HIS A 304 -8.96 17.91 22.90
C HIS A 304 -9.70 18.60 21.75
N PHE A 305 -9.30 19.83 21.41
CA PHE A 305 -9.85 20.58 20.29
C PHE A 305 -9.69 19.84 18.96
N LEU A 306 -8.48 19.37 18.65
CA LEU A 306 -8.20 18.61 17.42
C LEU A 306 -9.01 17.30 17.38
N ARG A 307 -9.05 16.56 18.48
CA ARG A 307 -9.81 15.30 18.59
C ARG A 307 -11.31 15.51 18.43
N ALA A 308 -11.87 16.57 18.99
CA ALA A 308 -13.30 16.89 18.84
C ALA A 308 -13.63 17.22 17.39
N ASN A 309 -12.83 18.04 16.71
CA ASN A 309 -13.03 18.40 15.31
C ASN A 309 -12.76 17.19 14.37
N ALA A 310 -11.82 16.32 14.70
CA ALA A 310 -11.61 15.05 14.01
C ALA A 310 -12.87 14.16 14.05
N ALA A 311 -13.49 14.03 15.23
CA ALA A 311 -14.73 13.30 15.38
C ALA A 311 -15.90 13.94 14.61
N ASP A 312 -15.96 15.28 14.53
CA ASP A 312 -16.97 15.98 13.72
C ASP A 312 -16.76 15.75 12.23
N THR A 313 -15.51 15.78 11.76
CA THR A 313 -15.15 15.41 10.38
C THR A 313 -15.60 13.98 10.06
N ALA A 314 -15.32 13.04 10.96
CA ALA A 314 -15.71 11.64 10.81
C ALA A 314 -17.23 11.45 10.72
N ARG A 315 -18.02 12.20 11.50
CA ARG A 315 -19.49 12.13 11.42
C ARG A 315 -20.01 12.46 10.03
N GLY A 316 -19.41 13.45 9.38
CA GLY A 316 -19.79 13.88 8.03
C GLY A 316 -19.34 12.90 6.93
N TRP A 317 -18.41 12.00 7.21
CA TRP A 317 -17.89 11.08 6.20
C TRP A 317 -18.91 9.99 5.85
N PRO A 318 -19.04 9.60 4.55
CA PRO A 318 -20.00 8.58 4.13
C PRO A 318 -19.63 7.17 4.62
N ASP A 319 -20.64 6.33 4.79
CA ASP A 319 -20.47 4.89 4.99
C ASP A 319 -20.32 4.12 3.66
N TRP A 320 -19.99 2.82 3.76
CA TRP A 320 -19.87 1.94 2.60
C TRP A 320 -21.17 1.80 1.81
N ARG A 321 -22.35 1.86 2.46
CA ARG A 321 -23.65 1.76 1.78
C ARG A 321 -23.90 2.95 0.85
N GLN A 322 -23.58 4.16 1.31
CA GLN A 322 -23.67 5.37 0.52
C GLN A 322 -22.69 5.33 -0.67
N GLN A 323 -21.44 4.91 -0.43
CA GLN A 323 -20.43 4.81 -1.48
C GLN A 323 -20.71 3.67 -2.47
N GLY A 324 -21.27 2.55 -2.02
CA GLY A 324 -21.79 1.50 -2.89
C GLY A 324 -22.86 2.00 -3.86
N GLY A 325 -23.73 2.92 -3.40
CA GLY A 325 -24.69 3.61 -4.28
C GLY A 325 -24.03 4.45 -5.37
N LEU A 326 -22.96 5.18 -5.04
CA LEU A 326 -22.19 5.94 -6.01
C LEU A 326 -21.43 5.02 -6.97
N MET A 327 -20.87 3.90 -6.49
CA MET A 327 -20.24 2.88 -7.34
C MET A 327 -21.25 2.30 -8.33
N ALA A 328 -22.47 2.00 -7.87
CA ALA A 328 -23.54 1.50 -8.75
C ALA A 328 -23.93 2.51 -9.84
N LEU A 329 -23.98 3.79 -9.50
CA LEU A 329 -24.23 4.87 -10.47
C LEU A 329 -23.06 5.00 -11.47
N ALA A 330 -21.84 4.95 -10.97
CA ALA A 330 -20.63 5.01 -11.80
C ALA A 330 -20.60 3.88 -12.84
N LEU A 331 -20.82 2.64 -12.40
CA LEU A 331 -20.83 1.48 -13.28
C LEU A 331 -21.97 1.52 -14.32
N ARG A 332 -23.17 1.99 -13.94
CA ARG A 332 -24.26 2.20 -14.90
C ARG A 332 -23.91 3.25 -15.95
N ARG A 333 -23.30 4.37 -15.54
CA ARG A 333 -22.86 5.42 -16.46
C ARG A 333 -21.78 4.94 -17.41
N ILE A 334 -20.85 4.09 -16.94
CA ILE A 334 -19.84 3.45 -17.79
C ILE A 334 -20.48 2.52 -18.81
N ARG A 335 -21.43 1.66 -18.38
CA ARG A 335 -22.16 0.78 -19.27
C ARG A 335 -22.88 1.55 -20.38
N ASP A 336 -23.53 2.66 -20.04
CA ASP A 336 -24.35 3.46 -20.95
C ASP A 336 -23.53 4.42 -21.83
N ALA A 337 -22.23 4.57 -21.56
CA ALA A 337 -21.32 5.35 -22.40
C ALA A 337 -21.04 4.66 -23.75
N ALA A 338 -20.54 5.43 -24.71
CA ALA A 338 -20.08 4.86 -25.98
C ALA A 338 -18.98 3.80 -25.75
N PRO A 339 -18.96 2.71 -26.54
CA PRO A 339 -17.87 1.74 -26.45
C PRO A 339 -16.54 2.42 -26.78
N PRO A 340 -15.46 2.07 -26.08
CA PRO A 340 -14.15 2.63 -26.38
C PRO A 340 -13.63 2.10 -27.72
N ASP A 341 -12.99 2.97 -28.49
CA ASP A 341 -12.25 2.58 -29.67
C ASP A 341 -10.91 1.93 -29.28
N GLY A 342 -10.39 1.05 -30.12
CA GLY A 342 -9.04 0.52 -29.97
C GLY A 342 -8.87 -0.63 -28.97
N VAL A 343 -9.94 -1.28 -28.50
CA VAL A 343 -9.86 -2.43 -27.55
C VAL A 343 -8.97 -3.56 -28.06
N ALA A 344 -9.02 -3.89 -29.36
CA ALA A 344 -8.16 -4.93 -29.94
C ALA A 344 -6.67 -4.54 -29.89
N ALA A 345 -6.34 -3.27 -30.17
CA ALA A 345 -4.98 -2.75 -30.04
C ALA A 345 -4.53 -2.71 -28.59
N ALA A 346 -5.41 -2.32 -27.66
CA ALA A 346 -5.12 -2.33 -26.22
C ALA A 346 -4.83 -3.75 -25.71
N ARG A 347 -5.60 -4.75 -26.14
CA ARG A 347 -5.35 -6.17 -25.81
C ARG A 347 -3.96 -6.62 -26.29
N ALA A 348 -3.58 -6.29 -27.51
CA ALA A 348 -2.25 -6.62 -28.03
C ALA A 348 -1.15 -5.93 -27.21
N LEU A 349 -1.31 -4.63 -26.95
CA LEU A 349 -0.35 -3.83 -26.17
C LEU A 349 -0.18 -4.37 -24.75
N THR A 350 -1.26 -4.66 -24.03
CA THR A 350 -1.19 -5.19 -22.66
C THR A 350 -0.56 -6.57 -22.61
N SER A 351 -0.82 -7.43 -23.61
CA SER A 351 -0.14 -8.72 -23.74
C SER A 351 1.36 -8.56 -23.94
N ASP A 352 1.79 -7.67 -24.82
CA ASP A 352 3.21 -7.38 -25.09
C ASP A 352 3.90 -6.75 -23.86
N LEU A 353 3.24 -5.81 -23.18
CA LEU A 353 3.73 -5.22 -21.94
C LEU A 353 3.91 -6.28 -20.84
N SER A 354 2.92 -7.14 -20.64
CA SER A 354 2.99 -8.23 -19.68
C SER A 354 4.15 -9.20 -19.98
N ALA A 355 4.36 -9.54 -21.25
CA ALA A 355 5.49 -10.37 -21.66
C ALA A 355 6.83 -9.66 -21.43
N GLY A 356 6.93 -8.38 -21.79
CA GLY A 356 8.11 -7.54 -21.57
C GLY A 356 8.46 -7.40 -20.10
N MET A 357 7.47 -7.18 -19.24
CA MET A 357 7.66 -7.08 -17.78
C MET A 357 8.17 -8.40 -17.19
N ARG A 358 7.64 -9.55 -17.62
CA ARG A 358 8.14 -10.85 -17.17
C ARG A 358 9.60 -11.09 -17.58
N LEU A 359 9.96 -10.75 -18.81
CA LEU A 359 11.35 -10.85 -19.28
C LEU A 359 12.28 -9.92 -18.49
N TYR A 360 11.85 -8.70 -18.24
CA TYR A 360 12.61 -7.74 -17.44
C TYR A 360 12.80 -8.24 -15.99
N ALA A 361 11.74 -8.71 -15.34
CA ALA A 361 11.79 -9.26 -13.98
C ALA A 361 12.78 -10.44 -13.90
N SER A 362 12.73 -11.37 -14.87
CA SER A 362 13.68 -12.48 -14.96
C SER A 362 15.14 -11.99 -15.13
N HIS A 363 15.35 -10.98 -15.97
CA HIS A 363 16.69 -10.41 -16.18
C HIS A 363 17.20 -9.72 -14.90
N MET A 364 16.36 -8.96 -14.21
CA MET A 364 16.69 -8.28 -12.96
C MET A 364 17.01 -9.29 -11.84
N GLN A 365 16.22 -10.38 -11.74
CA GLN A 365 16.53 -11.44 -10.79
C GLN A 365 17.92 -12.03 -11.04
N GLN A 366 18.23 -12.39 -12.27
CA GLN A 366 19.57 -12.90 -12.64
C GLN A 366 20.68 -11.88 -12.29
N ARG A 367 20.48 -10.61 -12.63
CA ARG A 367 21.42 -9.54 -12.29
C ARG A 367 21.65 -9.43 -10.78
N ASN A 368 20.60 -9.48 -9.99
CA ASN A 368 20.68 -9.41 -8.54
C ASN A 368 21.37 -10.64 -7.93
N GLU A 369 21.14 -11.83 -8.47
CA GLU A 369 21.85 -13.05 -8.09
C GLU A 369 23.35 -12.93 -8.37
N PHE A 370 23.74 -12.42 -9.56
CA PHE A 370 25.13 -12.17 -9.88
C PHE A 370 25.76 -11.10 -8.96
N ALA A 371 25.05 -10.01 -8.68
CA ALA A 371 25.51 -8.98 -7.76
C ALA A 371 25.70 -9.52 -6.34
N HIS A 372 24.76 -10.32 -5.85
CA HIS A 372 24.86 -10.98 -4.56
C HIS A 372 26.08 -11.92 -4.50
N GLN A 373 26.26 -12.78 -5.51
CA GLN A 373 27.42 -13.66 -5.61
C GLN A 373 28.74 -12.86 -5.64
N ALA A 374 28.78 -11.76 -6.41
CA ALA A 374 29.95 -10.88 -6.46
C ALA A 374 30.23 -10.24 -5.09
N HIS A 375 29.19 -9.82 -4.37
CA HIS A 375 29.30 -9.26 -3.02
C HIS A 375 29.83 -10.30 -2.02
N VAL A 376 29.30 -11.52 -2.03
CA VAL A 376 29.79 -12.62 -1.20
C VAL A 376 31.26 -12.91 -1.47
N VAL A 377 31.65 -13.02 -2.75
CA VAL A 377 33.04 -13.22 -3.15
C VAL A 377 33.92 -12.06 -2.69
N SER A 378 33.45 -10.82 -2.81
CA SER A 378 34.18 -9.63 -2.33
C SER A 378 34.37 -9.65 -0.82
N ARG A 379 33.31 -9.97 -0.05
CA ARG A 379 33.39 -10.13 1.43
C ARG A 379 34.42 -11.20 1.83
N LEU A 380 34.35 -12.37 1.18
CA LEU A 380 35.32 -13.45 1.43
C LEU A 380 36.75 -13.00 1.08
N ARG A 381 36.92 -12.31 -0.06
CA ARG A 381 38.23 -11.76 -0.46
C ARG A 381 38.81 -10.78 0.55
N ASN A 382 37.97 -9.96 1.16
CA ASN A 382 38.37 -8.90 2.11
C ASN A 382 38.34 -9.36 3.57
N HIS A 383 37.93 -10.60 3.83
CA HIS A 383 37.94 -11.15 5.18
C HIS A 383 39.37 -11.17 5.76
N PRO A 384 39.59 -10.74 7.01
CA PRO A 384 40.94 -10.61 7.60
C PRO A 384 41.80 -11.86 7.48
N LEU A 385 41.19 -13.05 7.64
CA LEU A 385 41.90 -14.34 7.47
C LEU A 385 42.36 -14.57 6.03
N MET A 386 41.54 -14.22 5.04
CA MET A 386 41.90 -14.37 3.62
C MET A 386 43.00 -13.37 3.20
N VAL A 387 42.91 -12.14 3.74
CA VAL A 387 43.94 -11.13 3.55
C VAL A 387 45.28 -11.60 4.14
N ARG A 388 45.25 -12.19 5.35
CA ARG A 388 46.43 -12.79 5.99
C ARG A 388 46.97 -13.98 5.18
N ALA A 389 46.07 -14.87 4.74
CA ALA A 389 46.45 -16.01 3.91
C ALA A 389 47.15 -15.61 2.60
N ARG A 390 46.68 -14.52 1.93
CA ARG A 390 47.33 -13.94 0.75
C ARG A 390 48.70 -13.40 1.06
N ARG A 391 48.87 -12.64 2.15
CA ARG A 391 50.16 -12.12 2.58
C ARG A 391 51.16 -13.23 2.88
N VAL A 392 50.70 -14.36 3.44
CA VAL A 392 51.53 -15.56 3.68
C VAL A 392 51.88 -16.25 2.37
N ARG A 393 50.90 -16.42 1.45
CA ARG A 393 51.12 -17.03 0.11
C ARG A 393 52.16 -16.28 -0.69
N ASP A 394 52.18 -14.96 -0.62
CA ASP A 394 53.07 -14.09 -1.41
C ASP A 394 54.52 -14.12 -0.91
N ARG A 395 54.78 -14.75 0.24
CA ARG A 395 56.13 -15.04 0.70
C ARG A 395 56.73 -16.21 -0.07
N ARG A 396 57.98 -16.09 -0.49
CA ARG A 396 58.67 -17.05 -1.37
C ARG A 396 58.59 -18.52 -0.89
N TRP A 397 58.69 -18.79 0.41
CA TRP A 397 58.60 -20.13 0.99
C TRP A 397 57.20 -20.75 0.94
N ALA A 398 56.11 -19.93 1.02
CA ALA A 398 54.74 -20.40 0.95
C ALA A 398 54.35 -20.81 -0.47
N ARG A 399 54.97 -20.21 -1.49
CA ARG A 399 54.74 -20.59 -2.89
C ARG A 399 55.29 -22.00 -3.19
N ALA A 400 56.37 -22.41 -2.53
CA ALA A 400 56.91 -23.76 -2.68
C ALA A 400 55.99 -24.82 -2.05
N LEU A 401 55.40 -24.53 -0.88
CA LEU A 401 54.48 -25.44 -0.15
C LEU A 401 53.09 -25.56 -0.83
N THR A 402 52.64 -24.54 -1.53
CA THR A 402 51.33 -24.56 -2.19
C THR A 402 51.37 -25.08 -3.63
N TRP A 403 52.53 -25.36 -4.17
CA TRP A 403 52.72 -25.84 -5.54
C TRP A 403 51.99 -27.16 -5.85
N PRO A 404 51.94 -28.15 -4.97
CA PRO A 404 51.16 -29.38 -5.20
C PRO A 404 49.61 -29.14 -5.22
N LEU A 405 49.09 -28.25 -4.34
CA LEU A 405 47.68 -27.91 -4.23
C LEU A 405 47.16 -27.15 -5.46
N ARG A 406 48.01 -26.36 -6.12
CA ARG A 406 47.71 -25.65 -7.36
C ARG A 406 47.50 -26.59 -8.56
N ARG A 407 48.06 -27.81 -8.51
CA ARG A 407 47.88 -28.83 -9.54
C ARG A 407 46.57 -29.63 -9.36
N LEU A 408 46.07 -29.76 -8.14
CA LEU A 408 44.92 -30.60 -7.80
C LEU A 408 43.57 -29.85 -7.91
N ALA A 409 43.53 -28.53 -7.75
CA ALA A 409 42.28 -27.75 -7.83
C ALA A 409 42.50 -26.35 -8.45
N PRO A 410 42.94 -26.25 -9.72
CA PRO A 410 43.34 -24.97 -10.30
C PRO A 410 42.20 -23.97 -10.48
N GLY A 411 40.94 -24.40 -10.63
CA GLY A 411 39.80 -23.54 -10.84
C GLY A 411 39.27 -22.89 -9.56
N MET A 412 39.25 -23.63 -8.46
CA MET A 412 38.71 -23.18 -7.16
C MET A 412 39.65 -22.20 -6.47
N LEU A 413 40.94 -22.44 -6.52
CA LEU A 413 41.96 -21.53 -5.95
C LEU A 413 42.08 -20.22 -6.71
N ARG A 414 41.94 -20.22 -8.02
CA ARG A 414 41.91 -18.96 -8.82
C ARG A 414 40.72 -18.09 -8.51
N ARG A 415 39.52 -18.70 -8.29
CA ARG A 415 38.31 -17.96 -7.97
C ARG A 415 38.37 -17.33 -6.57
N LEU A 416 38.93 -18.01 -5.59
CA LEU A 416 39.00 -17.55 -4.20
C LEU A 416 40.17 -16.59 -3.92
N LEU A 417 41.34 -16.79 -4.57
CA LEU A 417 42.56 -16.07 -4.24
C LEU A 417 43.00 -15.04 -5.28
N GLY A 418 42.33 -14.99 -6.45
CA GLY A 418 42.73 -14.14 -7.57
C GLY A 418 43.91 -14.70 -8.34
N PRO A 419 44.30 -14.04 -9.46
CA PRO A 419 45.41 -14.51 -10.33
C PRO A 419 46.73 -14.65 -9.63
#